data_6eb9fdb8a8f55ca2db4f9d3aaaf3c932
#
_entry.id   6eb9fdb8a8f55ca2db4f9d3aaaf3c932
#
_cell.length_a   1.000
_cell.length_b   1.000
_cell.length_c   1.000
_cell.angle_alpha   90.00
_cell.angle_beta   90.00
_cell.angle_gamma   90.00
#
_symmetry.space_group_name_H-M   'P 1'
#
loop_
_entity.id
_entity.type
_entity.pdbx_description
1 polymer ?
#
loop_
_entity_poly.entity_id
_entity_poly.type
_entity_poly.pdbx_seq_one_letter_code
_entity_poly.pdbx_strand_id
1 'polypeptide(L)'
;MMQNIRLTDAAXRFGGTLVNPDCIFSMVSIDSRTXNEGDLFIAXSGDNFDAHEFIPSIANKISGAVVSTLDSSLGIPQWVVKDTTQALGDLARLRRDRFAGQVIAVTGSSGKTSVKEMIAAILRESVNVHATXGNLNNHIGVPLTLLDMDDQCDFAVIEMGASAAGEITYLCSIAQPDIALINNIQRAHIVGFGNIEAIAEAKSEIYSGLNASGVAILNLDEPYSKDWLVLIADRQYLSFSIKDSRADIFAKNIKELGNGCYSFILCVGEVGGSAAVEQLIELPNPGIHSVNNALAAIACALAAGATVTQITNGLAKVKPVSGRLEPKTMGDDVLVIDDTYNANPDSFKAAIDVLANMSGYRCLVMGDMGELGDDERLLHQQVGEYAKQAKLDEIYTLGTLSESAAIAFGACHFKDKNLLIDTLQQKVAVIKAAKEEVTILVKGSRSARMEKIIERLVSGEKNAC
;
A
#
# COMPACT_ATOMS: atom_id res chain seq x y z
N MET A 1 12.18 23.71 3.05
CA MET A 1 12.87 23.79 1.72
C MET A 1 13.84 22.62 1.66
N MET A 2 13.83 21.92 0.54
CA MET A 2 14.73 20.79 0.31
C MET A 2 16.20 21.28 0.38
N GLN A 3 17.05 20.55 1.10
CA GLN A 3 18.49 20.86 1.07
C GLN A 3 18.99 20.74 -0.35
N ASN A 4 19.60 21.80 -0.84
CA ASN A 4 20.02 21.91 -2.24
C ASN A 4 20.98 20.76 -2.62
N ILE A 5 20.48 19.81 -3.37
CA ILE A 5 21.30 18.78 -3.99
C ILE A 5 21.82 19.36 -5.30
N ARG A 6 23.11 19.15 -5.55
CA ARG A 6 23.75 19.58 -6.80
C ARG A 6 24.06 18.39 -7.68
N LEU A 7 23.99 18.56 -8.97
CA LEU A 7 24.36 17.48 -9.90
C LEU A 7 25.82 17.11 -9.79
N THR A 8 26.69 18.06 -9.40
CA THR A 8 28.11 17.75 -9.12
C THR A 8 28.26 16.76 -7.96
N ASP A 9 27.40 16.85 -6.94
CA ASP A 9 27.44 15.88 -5.81
C ASP A 9 27.10 14.48 -6.31
N ALA A 10 26.12 14.38 -7.18
CA ALA A 10 25.69 13.11 -7.75
C ALA A 10 26.78 12.53 -8.66
N ALA A 11 27.33 13.33 -9.58
CA ALA A 11 28.39 12.89 -10.48
C ALA A 11 29.64 12.44 -9.72
N UNK A 12 29.84 13.13 -8.78
CA UNK A 12 30.91 12.84 -8.00
C UNK A 12 30.84 11.59 -7.34
N ARG A 13 29.76 11.22 -6.91
CA ARG A 13 29.59 10.02 -6.10
C ARG A 13 29.27 8.77 -6.95
N PHE A 14 28.43 8.95 -7.95
CA PHE A 14 27.85 7.83 -8.72
C PHE A 14 28.37 7.74 -10.14
N GLY A 15 29.20 8.69 -10.55
CA GLY A 15 29.76 8.68 -11.91
C GLY A 15 28.89 9.44 -12.89
N GLY A 16 29.10 9.21 -14.17
CA GLY A 16 28.46 9.98 -15.23
C GLY A 16 29.24 11.27 -15.52
N THR A 17 28.75 12.06 -16.45
CA THR A 17 29.40 13.30 -16.90
C THR A 17 28.40 14.46 -16.79
N LEU A 18 28.78 15.51 -16.09
CA LEU A 18 27.99 16.74 -16.07
C LEU A 18 28.45 17.65 -17.20
N VAL A 19 27.55 18.02 -18.07
CA VAL A 19 27.79 18.92 -19.21
C VAL A 19 27.04 20.21 -18.93
N ASN A 20 27.67 21.35 -19.22
CA ASN A 20 27.21 22.71 -18.92
C ASN A 20 27.31 23.00 -17.40
N PRO A 21 27.11 24.26 -16.98
CA PRO A 21 27.24 24.59 -15.55
C PRO A 21 26.31 23.78 -14.66
N ASP A 22 26.76 23.57 -13.43
CA ASP A 22 25.96 22.87 -12.41
C ASP A 22 24.66 23.64 -12.09
N CYS A 23 23.64 22.93 -11.64
CA CYS A 23 22.37 23.54 -11.26
C CYS A 23 21.96 23.17 -9.83
N ILE A 24 21.16 24.04 -9.26
CA ILE A 24 20.42 23.81 -8.04
C ILE A 24 18.96 23.60 -8.46
N PHE A 25 18.33 22.56 -7.96
CA PHE A 25 16.94 22.27 -8.29
C PHE A 25 16.09 22.16 -7.02
N SER A 26 14.82 22.49 -7.16
CA SER A 26 13.87 22.46 -6.05
C SER A 26 13.23 21.08 -5.88
N MET A 27 12.87 20.46 -6.99
CA MET A 27 12.16 19.17 -7.02
C MET A 27 12.66 18.38 -8.23
N VAL A 28 12.23 17.11 -8.27
CA VAL A 28 12.52 16.21 -9.38
C VAL A 28 11.21 15.83 -10.07
N SER A 29 11.21 15.84 -11.39
CA SER A 29 10.06 15.38 -12.18
C SER A 29 10.49 14.35 -13.22
N ILE A 30 9.64 13.37 -13.46
CA ILE A 30 9.79 12.39 -14.54
C ILE A 30 8.69 12.54 -15.60
N ASP A 31 7.81 13.55 -15.45
CA ASP A 31 6.67 13.77 -16.35
C ASP A 31 6.73 15.20 -16.90
N SER A 32 6.94 15.32 -18.19
CA SER A 32 7.07 16.63 -18.87
C SER A 32 5.81 17.48 -18.80
N ARG A 33 4.66 16.87 -18.52
CA ARG A 33 3.36 17.56 -18.42
C ARG A 33 3.17 18.24 -17.06
N THR A 34 3.85 17.76 -16.05
CA THR A 34 3.72 18.25 -14.67
C THR A 34 4.93 18.99 -14.12
N UNK A 35 6.13 19.25 -14.79
CA UNK A 35 7.25 19.91 -14.49
C UNK A 35 6.94 21.24 -14.09
N ASN A 36 7.36 21.63 -13.06
CA ASN A 36 7.30 23.00 -12.53
C ASN A 36 8.59 23.76 -12.88
N GLU A 37 8.52 25.07 -12.79
CA GLU A 37 9.71 25.89 -13.01
C GLU A 37 10.79 25.58 -11.97
N GLY A 38 12.00 25.30 -12.44
CA GLY A 38 13.14 24.99 -11.57
C GLY A 38 13.31 23.52 -11.21
N ASP A 39 12.43 22.64 -11.69
CA ASP A 39 12.57 21.19 -11.44
C ASP A 39 13.77 20.62 -12.21
N LEU A 40 14.37 19.57 -11.67
CA LEU A 40 15.28 18.69 -12.40
C LEU A 40 14.46 17.63 -13.12
N PHE A 41 14.58 17.53 -14.43
CA PHE A 41 13.84 16.53 -15.21
C PHE A 41 14.69 15.28 -15.40
N ILE A 42 14.13 14.10 -15.10
CA ILE A 42 14.80 12.82 -15.33
C ILE A 42 14.11 12.11 -16.50
N ALA A 43 14.88 11.91 -17.58
CA ALA A 43 14.34 11.33 -18.82
C ALA A 43 14.30 9.79 -18.75
N UNK A 44 13.41 9.23 -18.11
CA UNK A 44 13.19 7.92 -18.08
C UNK A 44 12.85 7.52 -19.41
N SER A 45 13.11 6.27 -19.78
CA SER A 45 12.70 5.62 -21.03
C SER A 45 12.17 4.23 -20.75
N GLY A 46 11.21 3.79 -21.53
CA GLY A 46 10.60 2.47 -21.41
C GLY A 46 10.39 1.86 -22.78
N ASP A 47 9.74 0.70 -22.83
CA ASP A 47 9.55 -0.06 -24.08
C ASP A 47 8.82 0.72 -25.17
N ASN A 48 7.93 1.62 -24.77
CA ASN A 48 7.01 2.31 -25.70
C ASN A 48 7.14 3.83 -25.69
N PHE A 49 8.12 4.39 -24.96
CA PHE A 49 8.31 5.84 -24.90
C PHE A 49 9.73 6.19 -24.51
N ASP A 50 10.17 7.38 -24.92
CA ASP A 50 11.47 7.93 -24.52
C ASP A 50 11.27 9.40 -24.12
N ALA A 51 11.42 9.68 -22.83
CA ALA A 51 11.20 11.02 -22.29
C ALA A 51 12.25 12.03 -22.75
N HIS A 52 13.39 11.58 -23.31
CA HIS A 52 14.38 12.51 -23.89
C HIS A 52 13.74 13.38 -24.98
N GLU A 53 12.77 12.85 -25.72
CA GLU A 53 12.10 13.59 -26.80
C GLU A 53 11.38 14.85 -26.33
N PHE A 54 11.01 14.91 -25.06
CA PHE A 54 10.27 16.04 -24.50
C PHE A 54 11.16 17.17 -23.98
N ILE A 55 12.46 16.91 -23.74
CA ILE A 55 13.37 17.88 -23.12
C ILE A 55 13.42 19.19 -23.89
N PRO A 56 13.55 19.20 -25.23
CA PRO A 56 13.60 20.48 -25.95
C PRO A 56 12.39 21.39 -25.72
N SER A 57 11.22 20.81 -25.51
CA SER A 57 9.98 21.57 -25.30
C SER A 57 9.85 22.15 -23.89
N ILE A 58 10.62 21.63 -22.91
CA ILE A 58 10.56 22.06 -21.50
C ILE A 58 11.89 22.69 -21.02
N ALA A 59 12.89 22.77 -21.89
CA ALA A 59 14.25 23.22 -21.52
C ALA A 59 14.27 24.63 -20.90
N ASN A 60 13.35 25.52 -21.27
CA ASN A 60 13.27 26.85 -20.71
C ASN A 60 12.60 26.91 -19.33
N LYS A 61 12.08 25.78 -18.85
CA LYS A 61 11.33 25.68 -17.58
C LYS A 61 12.11 24.94 -16.50
N ILE A 62 12.91 23.93 -16.91
CA ILE A 62 13.64 23.06 -15.98
C ILE A 62 15.01 23.65 -15.64
N SER A 63 15.51 23.32 -14.45
CA SER A 63 16.86 23.75 -14.02
C SER A 63 17.97 22.91 -14.65
N GLY A 64 17.66 21.70 -15.11
CA GLY A 64 18.60 20.76 -15.72
C GLY A 64 17.92 19.44 -16.01
N ALA A 65 18.67 18.52 -16.61
CA ALA A 65 18.14 17.20 -16.98
C ALA A 65 19.13 16.08 -16.63
N VAL A 66 18.58 14.91 -16.28
CA VAL A 66 19.33 13.65 -16.18
C VAL A 66 18.99 12.84 -17.44
N VAL A 67 20.02 12.51 -18.21
CA VAL A 67 19.84 11.93 -19.55
C VAL A 67 20.78 10.74 -19.78
N SER A 68 20.39 9.82 -20.64
CA SER A 68 21.28 8.76 -21.10
C SER A 68 22.01 9.15 -22.40
N THR A 69 21.47 10.15 -23.11
CA THR A 69 22.04 10.67 -24.35
C THR A 69 22.10 12.19 -24.29
N LEU A 70 23.30 12.74 -24.45
CA LEU A 70 23.51 14.20 -24.44
C LEU A 70 22.82 14.84 -25.63
N ASP A 71 22.07 15.92 -25.40
CA ASP A 71 21.64 16.82 -26.46
C ASP A 71 22.48 18.08 -26.42
N SER A 72 23.49 18.14 -27.31
CA SER A 72 24.45 19.25 -27.37
C SER A 72 23.84 20.54 -27.87
N SER A 73 22.61 20.52 -28.39
CA SER A 73 21.92 21.74 -28.84
C SER A 73 21.31 22.51 -27.66
N LEU A 74 21.18 21.88 -26.48
CA LEU A 74 20.57 22.48 -25.29
C LEU A 74 21.63 23.11 -24.39
N GLY A 75 21.42 24.33 -23.95
CA GLY A 75 22.32 25.05 -23.05
C GLY A 75 22.10 24.73 -21.56
N ILE A 76 21.15 23.86 -21.22
CA ILE A 76 20.85 23.52 -19.83
C ILE A 76 21.88 22.52 -19.25
N PRO A 77 22.06 22.49 -17.93
CA PRO A 77 22.85 21.43 -17.28
C PRO A 77 22.30 20.04 -17.61
N GLN A 78 23.17 19.12 -17.99
CA GLN A 78 22.79 17.73 -18.27
C GLN A 78 23.74 16.77 -17.55
N TRP A 79 23.21 15.93 -16.68
CA TRP A 79 23.94 14.83 -16.06
C TRP A 79 23.75 13.60 -16.94
N VAL A 80 24.80 13.23 -17.67
CA VAL A 80 24.78 12.13 -18.63
C VAL A 80 25.19 10.85 -17.90
N VAL A 81 24.28 9.87 -17.85
CA VAL A 81 24.44 8.60 -17.13
C VAL A 81 24.12 7.43 -18.04
N LYS A 82 24.48 6.22 -17.64
CA LYS A 82 24.14 5.01 -18.41
C LYS A 82 22.66 4.65 -18.28
N ASP A 83 22.08 4.90 -17.11
CA ASP A 83 20.71 4.47 -16.76
C ASP A 83 20.07 5.57 -15.92
N THR A 84 19.09 6.23 -16.48
CA THR A 84 18.39 7.34 -15.81
C THR A 84 17.49 6.87 -14.67
N THR A 85 17.01 5.62 -14.72
CA THR A 85 16.26 5.03 -13.61
C THR A 85 17.18 4.78 -12.41
N GLN A 86 18.38 4.27 -12.66
CA GLN A 86 19.39 4.11 -11.61
C GLN A 86 19.77 5.49 -11.04
N ALA A 87 19.93 6.50 -11.89
CA ALA A 87 20.28 7.86 -11.45
C ALA A 87 19.19 8.50 -10.58
N LEU A 88 17.92 8.18 -10.84
CA LEU A 88 16.80 8.59 -9.95
C LEU A 88 17.00 8.03 -8.54
N GLY A 89 17.33 6.75 -8.43
CA GLY A 89 17.66 6.11 -7.15
C GLY A 89 18.89 6.71 -6.48
N ASP A 90 19.92 7.02 -7.27
CA ASP A 90 21.16 7.64 -6.76
C ASP A 90 20.90 9.02 -6.16
N LEU A 91 20.07 9.84 -6.80
CA LEU A 91 19.65 11.14 -6.26
C LEU A 91 18.84 10.98 -4.98
N ALA A 92 17.93 10.01 -4.96
CA ALA A 92 17.15 9.70 -3.77
C ALA A 92 18.05 9.24 -2.62
N ARG A 93 19.11 8.47 -2.91
CA ARG A 93 20.09 8.06 -1.90
C ARG A 93 20.83 9.26 -1.33
N LEU A 94 21.23 10.24 -2.17
CA LEU A 94 21.82 11.50 -1.67
C LEU A 94 20.85 12.23 -0.75
N ARG A 95 19.58 12.27 -1.14
CA ARG A 95 18.55 12.90 -0.30
C ARG A 95 18.41 12.19 1.04
N ARG A 96 18.40 10.86 1.02
CA ARG A 96 18.31 10.04 2.24
C ARG A 96 19.51 10.29 3.18
N ASP A 97 20.71 10.37 2.62
CA ASP A 97 21.92 10.59 3.43
C ASP A 97 21.91 11.95 4.15
N ARG A 98 21.19 12.92 3.61
CA ARG A 98 21.06 14.26 4.21
C ARG A 98 19.86 14.36 5.16
N PHE A 99 19.00 13.35 5.18
CA PHE A 99 17.81 13.33 6.04
C PHE A 99 18.21 12.95 7.46
N ALA A 100 17.97 13.88 8.41
CA ALA A 100 18.33 13.67 9.82
C ALA A 100 17.32 12.78 10.56
N GLY A 101 16.12 12.61 10.02
CA GLY A 101 15.07 11.82 10.64
C GLY A 101 15.22 10.32 10.39
N GLN A 102 14.25 9.56 10.86
CA GLN A 102 14.25 8.10 10.70
C GLN A 102 13.31 7.65 9.57
N VAL A 103 13.69 6.55 8.92
CA VAL A 103 12.88 5.92 7.88
C VAL A 103 12.27 4.63 8.44
N ILE A 104 10.95 4.54 8.32
CA ILE A 104 10.16 3.34 8.67
C ILE A 104 9.73 2.70 7.36
N ALA A 105 10.20 1.49 7.07
CA ALA A 105 9.88 0.78 5.84
C ALA A 105 8.85 -0.33 6.11
N VAL A 106 7.84 -0.40 5.26
CA VAL A 106 6.73 -1.36 5.40
C VAL A 106 6.58 -2.16 4.11
N THR A 107 6.62 -3.49 4.21
CA THR A 107 6.24 -4.39 3.11
C THR A 107 5.22 -5.42 3.60
N GLY A 108 4.76 -6.25 2.69
CA GLY A 108 3.77 -7.30 2.95
C GLY A 108 2.95 -7.59 1.72
N SER A 109 2.22 -8.69 1.74
CA SER A 109 1.33 -9.07 0.64
C SER A 109 0.07 -8.21 0.60
N SER A 110 -0.44 -7.83 1.79
CA SER A 110 -1.62 -6.97 1.90
C SER A 110 -1.47 -6.03 3.10
N GLY A 111 -2.30 -5.00 3.15
CA GLY A 111 -2.37 -4.07 4.28
C GLY A 111 -1.26 -3.02 4.34
N LYS A 112 -0.28 -3.05 3.45
CA LYS A 112 0.87 -2.10 3.46
C LYS A 112 0.41 -0.64 3.59
N THR A 113 -0.49 -0.22 2.71
CA THR A 113 -0.97 1.17 2.68
C THR A 113 -1.73 1.52 3.96
N SER A 114 -2.57 0.60 4.44
CA SER A 114 -3.32 0.83 5.69
C SER A 114 -2.38 0.97 6.88
N VAL A 115 -1.38 0.10 6.99
CA VAL A 115 -0.37 0.15 8.06
C VAL A 115 0.43 1.46 7.96
N LYS A 116 0.88 1.82 6.76
CA LYS A 116 1.60 3.09 6.53
C LYS A 116 0.77 4.29 7.00
N GLU A 117 -0.52 4.33 6.65
CA GLU A 117 -1.40 5.43 7.05
C GLU A 117 -1.62 5.46 8.57
N MET A 118 -1.75 4.28 9.19
CA MET A 118 -1.87 4.18 10.65
C MET A 118 -0.60 4.68 11.35
N ILE A 119 0.58 4.26 10.89
CA ILE A 119 1.87 4.74 11.45
C ILE A 119 1.95 6.27 11.33
N ALA A 120 1.66 6.78 10.14
CA ALA A 120 1.73 8.22 9.88
C ALA A 120 0.75 8.98 10.77
N ALA A 121 -0.48 8.49 10.93
CA ALA A 121 -1.49 9.14 11.78
C ALA A 121 -1.05 9.18 13.25
N ILE A 122 -0.46 8.09 13.75
CA ILE A 122 0.03 8.04 15.14
C ILE A 122 1.16 9.07 15.35
N LEU A 123 2.16 9.06 14.47
CA LEU A 123 3.33 9.92 14.62
C LEU A 123 2.98 11.40 14.41
N ARG A 124 2.01 11.70 13.53
CA ARG A 124 1.56 13.09 13.29
C ARG A 124 0.91 13.74 14.51
N GLU A 125 0.60 12.96 15.55
CA GLU A 125 0.11 13.54 16.81
C GLU A 125 1.15 14.45 17.48
N SER A 126 2.43 14.29 17.15
CA SER A 126 3.50 15.05 17.82
C SER A 126 4.61 15.57 16.91
N VAL A 127 4.75 15.05 15.69
CA VAL A 127 5.91 15.38 14.83
C VAL A 127 5.48 15.45 13.34
N ASN A 128 6.37 15.98 12.52
CA ASN A 128 6.15 16.05 11.08
C ASN A 128 6.53 14.72 10.43
N VAL A 129 5.62 14.19 9.60
CA VAL A 129 5.77 12.87 8.98
C VAL A 129 5.54 12.97 7.48
N HIS A 130 6.51 12.53 6.70
CA HIS A 130 6.36 12.28 5.28
C HIS A 130 5.98 10.81 5.07
N ALA A 131 5.10 10.51 4.11
CA ALA A 131 4.69 9.14 3.85
C ALA A 131 4.44 8.92 2.36
N THR A 132 4.70 7.71 1.91
CA THR A 132 4.43 7.34 0.50
C THR A 132 3.02 7.77 0.06
N UNK A 133 3.00 8.51 -0.87
CA UNK A 133 1.84 8.92 -1.47
C UNK A 133 1.40 7.90 -2.37
N GLY A 134 0.01 7.55 -2.35
CA GLY A 134 -0.58 6.60 -3.29
C GLY A 134 0.16 5.26 -3.35
N ASN A 135 0.46 4.84 -4.55
CA ASN A 135 1.14 3.56 -4.79
C ASN A 135 2.61 3.72 -5.23
N LEU A 136 3.27 4.81 -4.81
CA LEU A 136 4.66 5.06 -5.18
C LEU A 136 5.62 4.17 -4.38
N ASN A 137 5.49 2.84 -4.54
CA ASN A 137 6.15 1.85 -3.69
C ASN A 137 7.16 0.95 -4.41
N ASN A 138 7.47 1.26 -5.68
CA ASN A 138 8.40 0.47 -6.50
C ASN A 138 9.72 1.24 -6.74
N HIS A 139 10.54 0.74 -7.65
CA HIS A 139 11.88 1.29 -7.99
C HIS A 139 11.84 2.71 -8.58
N ILE A 140 10.67 3.21 -8.99
CA ILE A 140 10.46 4.61 -9.39
C ILE A 140 9.84 5.39 -8.22
N GLY A 141 8.80 4.82 -7.61
CA GLY A 141 7.99 5.50 -6.61
C GLY A 141 8.72 5.78 -5.29
N VAL A 142 9.52 4.83 -4.81
CA VAL A 142 10.29 5.03 -3.56
C VAL A 142 11.30 6.17 -3.72
N PRO A 143 12.12 6.19 -4.81
CA PRO A 143 12.99 7.34 -5.03
C PRO A 143 12.24 8.68 -5.09
N LEU A 144 11.12 8.75 -5.82
CA LEU A 144 10.33 9.98 -5.89
C LEU A 144 9.82 10.41 -4.52
N THR A 145 9.36 9.46 -3.71
CA THR A 145 8.90 9.74 -2.34
C THR A 145 10.02 10.34 -1.49
N LEU A 146 11.23 9.77 -1.57
CA LEU A 146 12.36 10.28 -0.80
C LEU A 146 12.80 11.67 -1.28
N LEU A 147 12.77 11.91 -2.59
CA LEU A 147 13.14 13.21 -3.16
C LEU A 147 12.12 14.31 -2.82
N ASP A 148 10.87 13.93 -2.58
CA ASP A 148 9.78 14.85 -2.21
C ASP A 148 9.75 15.19 -0.70
N MET A 149 10.61 14.56 0.11
CA MET A 149 10.62 14.80 1.57
C MET A 149 10.96 16.25 1.92
N ASP A 150 10.20 16.82 2.87
CA ASP A 150 10.54 18.10 3.48
C ASP A 150 11.69 17.88 4.50
N ASP A 151 12.62 18.84 4.58
CA ASP A 151 13.71 18.84 5.58
C ASP A 151 13.18 18.96 7.02
N GLN A 152 11.94 19.40 7.19
CA GLN A 152 11.31 19.57 8.50
C GLN A 152 10.67 18.27 9.02
N CYS A 153 10.70 17.20 8.24
CA CYS A 153 10.13 15.90 8.66
C CYS A 153 11.05 15.22 9.68
N ASP A 154 10.44 14.63 10.68
CA ASP A 154 11.14 13.81 11.69
C ASP A 154 11.15 12.33 11.27
N PHE A 155 10.13 11.90 10.53
CA PHE A 155 9.98 10.52 10.05
C PHE A 155 9.54 10.50 8.60
N ALA A 156 10.04 9.48 7.89
CA ALA A 156 9.51 9.10 6.57
C ALA A 156 8.99 7.66 6.65
N VAL A 157 7.71 7.46 6.31
CA VAL A 157 7.08 6.13 6.29
C VAL A 157 7.00 5.67 4.84
N ILE A 158 7.83 4.70 4.49
CA ILE A 158 8.07 4.28 3.10
C ILE A 158 7.46 2.89 2.86
N GLU A 159 6.44 2.85 2.01
CA GLU A 159 5.85 1.60 1.56
C GLU A 159 6.74 0.98 0.49
N MET A 160 7.07 -0.31 0.61
CA MET A 160 7.89 -1.04 -0.34
C MET A 160 7.12 -2.22 -0.93
N GLY A 161 6.81 -2.14 -2.21
CA GLY A 161 6.20 -3.20 -2.99
C GLY A 161 7.25 -3.97 -3.78
N ALA A 162 6.96 -5.24 -4.06
CA ALA A 162 7.83 -6.06 -4.89
C ALA A 162 7.02 -7.13 -5.61
N SER A 163 7.43 -7.42 -6.85
CA SER A 163 6.91 -8.50 -7.67
C SER A 163 7.98 -9.56 -7.99
N ALA A 164 9.24 -9.31 -7.61
CA ALA A 164 10.38 -10.22 -7.85
C ALA A 164 11.43 -10.09 -6.76
N ALA A 165 12.25 -11.13 -6.63
CA ALA A 165 13.41 -11.14 -5.73
C ALA A 165 14.39 -10.02 -6.12
N GLY A 166 15.04 -9.42 -5.12
CA GLY A 166 16.04 -8.36 -5.30
C GLY A 166 15.45 -6.96 -5.31
N GLU A 167 14.14 -6.81 -5.55
CA GLU A 167 13.52 -5.49 -5.61
C GLU A 167 13.53 -4.79 -4.24
N ILE A 168 13.19 -5.50 -3.15
CA ILE A 168 13.23 -4.93 -1.79
C ILE A 168 14.67 -4.59 -1.41
N THR A 169 15.63 -5.45 -1.76
CA THR A 169 17.07 -5.17 -1.53
C THR A 169 17.44 -3.82 -2.16
N TYR A 170 17.05 -3.60 -3.41
CA TYR A 170 17.31 -2.34 -4.10
C TYR A 170 16.65 -1.16 -3.38
N LEU A 171 15.37 -1.28 -3.00
CA LEU A 171 14.66 -0.20 -2.31
C LEU A 171 15.31 0.13 -0.96
N CYS A 172 15.76 -0.89 -0.22
CA CYS A 172 16.46 -0.69 1.05
C CYS A 172 17.84 -0.03 0.85
N SER A 173 18.53 -0.33 -0.24
CA SER A 173 19.82 0.32 -0.52
C SER A 173 19.67 1.83 -0.72
N ILE A 174 18.49 2.28 -1.17
CA ILE A 174 18.16 3.69 -1.34
C ILE A 174 17.64 4.29 -0.04
N ALA A 175 16.61 3.67 0.56
CA ALA A 175 15.87 4.23 1.69
C ALA A 175 16.58 4.04 3.04
N GLN A 176 17.42 3.03 3.17
CA GLN A 176 18.17 2.72 4.40
C GLN A 176 17.29 2.78 5.65
N PRO A 177 16.37 1.83 5.82
CA PRO A 177 15.40 1.88 6.89
C PRO A 177 16.02 1.73 8.28
N ASP A 178 15.49 2.51 9.22
CA ASP A 178 15.81 2.44 10.65
C ASP A 178 14.84 1.53 11.39
N ILE A 179 13.61 1.39 10.87
CA ILE A 179 12.59 0.47 11.38
C ILE A 179 12.01 -0.26 10.17
N ALA A 180 11.83 -1.56 10.26
CA ALA A 180 11.36 -2.37 9.13
C ALA A 180 10.31 -3.38 9.57
N LEU A 181 9.26 -3.52 8.75
CA LEU A 181 8.12 -4.39 9.01
C LEU A 181 7.75 -5.21 7.78
N ILE A 182 7.53 -6.51 7.98
CA ILE A 182 6.74 -7.34 7.07
C ILE A 182 5.36 -7.52 7.73
N ASN A 183 4.31 -6.97 7.11
CA ASN A 183 2.97 -7.04 7.67
C ASN A 183 2.41 -8.47 7.63
N ASN A 184 2.50 -9.11 6.46
CA ASN A 184 2.01 -10.48 6.26
C ASN A 184 2.56 -11.07 4.96
N ILE A 185 2.45 -12.41 4.85
CA ILE A 185 2.80 -13.16 3.65
C ILE A 185 1.54 -13.89 3.16
N GLN A 186 1.09 -13.59 1.96
CA GLN A 186 -0.09 -14.17 1.32
C GLN A 186 0.22 -14.44 -0.16
N ARG A 187 -0.67 -15.17 -0.82
CA ARG A 187 -0.54 -15.51 -2.25
C ARG A 187 -0.85 -14.31 -3.14
N ALA A 188 0.13 -13.40 -3.22
CA ALA A 188 0.05 -12.21 -4.07
C ALA A 188 1.22 -12.21 -5.05
N HIS A 189 0.97 -11.81 -6.30
CA HIS A 189 1.99 -11.75 -7.36
C HIS A 189 2.68 -13.11 -7.61
N ILE A 190 1.92 -14.20 -7.55
CA ILE A 190 2.45 -15.58 -7.73
C ILE A 190 3.17 -15.73 -9.07
N VAL A 191 2.68 -15.10 -10.15
CA VAL A 191 3.33 -15.16 -11.46
C VAL A 191 4.76 -14.66 -11.40
N GLY A 192 5.01 -13.57 -10.64
CA GLY A 192 6.36 -13.00 -10.51
C GLY A 192 7.27 -13.80 -9.60
N PHE A 193 6.74 -14.37 -8.53
CA PHE A 193 7.53 -15.06 -7.50
C PHE A 193 7.58 -16.58 -7.66
N GLY A 194 6.53 -17.17 -8.22
CA GLY A 194 6.43 -18.62 -8.42
C GLY A 194 5.67 -19.35 -7.31
N ASN A 195 5.98 -19.08 -6.04
CA ASN A 195 5.30 -19.72 -4.90
C ASN A 195 5.36 -18.82 -3.65
N ILE A 196 4.63 -19.22 -2.60
CA ILE A 196 4.54 -18.42 -1.38
C ILE A 196 5.86 -18.34 -0.61
N GLU A 197 6.68 -19.37 -0.68
CA GLU A 197 7.99 -19.38 -0.05
C GLU A 197 8.91 -18.34 -0.69
N ALA A 198 8.85 -18.21 -2.01
CA ALA A 198 9.61 -17.18 -2.75
C ALA A 198 9.11 -15.77 -2.40
N ILE A 199 7.80 -15.60 -2.17
CA ILE A 199 7.24 -14.32 -1.69
C ILE A 199 7.82 -13.98 -0.32
N ALA A 200 7.84 -14.96 0.60
CA ALA A 200 8.38 -14.77 1.96
C ALA A 200 9.86 -14.42 1.90
N GLU A 201 10.63 -15.12 1.07
CA GLU A 201 12.07 -14.88 0.91
C GLU A 201 12.32 -13.47 0.37
N ALA A 202 11.64 -13.08 -0.70
CA ALA A 202 11.83 -11.76 -1.30
C ALA A 202 11.45 -10.63 -0.34
N LYS A 203 10.34 -10.77 0.40
CA LYS A 203 9.95 -9.73 1.36
C LYS A 203 10.90 -9.68 2.56
N SER A 204 11.49 -10.81 2.93
CA SER A 204 12.47 -10.86 4.04
C SER A 204 13.73 -10.03 3.77
N GLU A 205 13.96 -9.66 2.52
CA GLU A 205 15.05 -8.73 2.15
C GLU A 205 14.99 -7.42 2.94
N ILE A 206 13.79 -7.01 3.40
CA ILE A 206 13.63 -5.77 4.18
C ILE A 206 14.39 -5.83 5.51
N TYR A 207 14.46 -7.01 6.12
CA TYR A 207 15.21 -7.19 7.37
C TYR A 207 16.73 -7.23 7.10
N SER A 208 17.15 -7.83 5.99
CA SER A 208 18.55 -7.80 5.58
C SER A 208 19.01 -6.38 5.25
N GLY A 209 18.09 -5.55 4.72
CA GLY A 209 18.38 -4.16 4.36
C GLY A 209 18.26 -3.16 5.50
N LEU A 210 17.86 -3.62 6.68
CA LEU A 210 17.70 -2.78 7.87
C LEU A 210 19.08 -2.31 8.36
N ASN A 211 19.18 -1.04 8.76
CA ASN A 211 20.42 -0.50 9.34
C ASN A 211 20.88 -1.33 10.54
N ALA A 212 22.18 -1.35 10.81
CA ALA A 212 22.75 -2.15 11.89
C ALA A 212 22.18 -1.80 13.26
N SER A 213 21.86 -0.52 13.50
CA SER A 213 21.24 -0.03 14.74
C SER A 213 19.72 0.00 14.65
N GLY A 214 19.14 -0.53 13.57
CA GLY A 214 17.70 -0.48 13.34
C GLY A 214 16.90 -1.46 14.17
N VAL A 215 15.58 -1.29 14.14
CA VAL A 215 14.63 -2.14 14.87
C VAL A 215 13.75 -2.89 13.88
N ALA A 216 13.74 -4.22 13.99
CA ALA A 216 12.84 -5.08 13.19
C ALA A 216 11.51 -5.24 13.92
N ILE A 217 10.43 -5.21 13.18
CA ILE A 217 9.08 -5.44 13.71
C ILE A 217 8.60 -6.80 13.20
N LEU A 218 8.32 -7.72 14.12
CA LEU A 218 8.03 -9.13 13.80
C LEU A 218 6.58 -9.50 14.10
N ASN A 219 5.89 -9.96 13.09
CA ASN A 219 4.57 -10.57 13.23
C ASN A 219 4.73 -12.04 13.64
N LEU A 220 4.49 -12.36 14.90
CA LEU A 220 4.63 -13.75 15.42
C LEU A 220 3.55 -14.69 14.90
N ASP A 221 2.48 -14.16 14.32
CA ASP A 221 1.42 -14.97 13.71
C ASP A 221 1.84 -15.53 12.34
N GLU A 222 2.91 -14.98 11.75
CA GLU A 222 3.41 -15.45 10.46
C GLU A 222 4.30 -16.69 10.65
N PRO A 223 4.08 -17.73 9.84
CA PRO A 223 4.87 -18.97 9.99
C PRO A 223 6.36 -18.78 9.72
N TYR A 224 6.75 -17.70 9.05
CA TYR A 224 8.14 -17.39 8.70
C TYR A 224 8.89 -16.62 9.81
N SER A 225 8.24 -16.30 10.91
CA SER A 225 8.83 -15.45 11.96
C SER A 225 10.13 -16.00 12.54
N LYS A 226 10.26 -17.32 12.64
CA LYS A 226 11.50 -17.97 13.12
C LYS A 226 12.67 -17.74 12.15
N ASP A 227 12.40 -17.81 10.87
CA ASP A 227 13.43 -17.55 9.84
C ASP A 227 13.86 -16.08 9.89
N TRP A 228 12.91 -15.18 10.08
CA TRP A 228 13.20 -13.75 10.19
C TRP A 228 14.06 -13.42 11.42
N LEU A 229 13.86 -14.11 12.53
CA LEU A 229 14.72 -13.95 13.73
C LEU A 229 16.18 -14.23 13.40
N VAL A 230 16.44 -15.23 12.55
CA VAL A 230 17.82 -15.53 12.10
C VAL A 230 18.38 -14.38 11.26
N LEU A 231 17.58 -13.83 10.33
CA LEU A 231 18.00 -12.71 9.46
C LEU A 231 18.31 -11.44 10.25
N ILE A 232 17.53 -11.18 11.30
CA ILE A 232 17.70 -9.99 12.15
C ILE A 232 19.03 -10.04 12.90
N ALA A 233 19.46 -11.24 13.29
CA ALA A 233 20.73 -11.48 13.99
C ALA A 233 20.81 -10.65 15.29
N ASP A 234 21.75 -9.72 15.38
CA ASP A 234 22.03 -8.95 16.61
C ASP A 234 21.19 -7.67 16.72
N ARG A 235 20.34 -7.37 15.71
CA ARG A 235 19.54 -6.14 15.75
C ARG A 235 18.43 -6.27 16.80
N GLN A 236 17.99 -5.13 17.29
CA GLN A 236 16.83 -5.07 18.18
C GLN A 236 15.56 -5.41 17.40
N TYR A 237 14.56 -5.97 18.11
CA TYR A 237 13.26 -6.18 17.51
C TYR A 237 12.14 -6.03 18.53
N LEU A 238 10.95 -5.74 18.03
CA LEU A 238 9.68 -5.80 18.77
C LEU A 238 8.77 -6.77 18.04
N SER A 239 8.09 -7.61 18.80
CA SER A 239 7.14 -8.58 18.24
C SER A 239 5.71 -8.17 18.54
N PHE A 240 4.80 -8.53 17.61
CA PHE A 240 3.37 -8.37 17.84
C PHE A 240 2.61 -9.63 17.41
N SER A 241 1.43 -9.80 17.98
CA SER A 241 0.54 -10.91 17.64
C SER A 241 -0.91 -10.54 17.95
N ILE A 242 -1.83 -11.02 17.12
CA ILE A 242 -3.26 -10.87 17.41
C ILE A 242 -3.74 -11.90 18.46
N LYS A 243 -2.97 -12.98 18.68
CA LYS A 243 -3.42 -14.11 19.50
C LYS A 243 -2.42 -14.62 20.53
N ASP A 244 -1.12 -14.29 20.39
CA ASP A 244 -0.07 -14.83 21.26
C ASP A 244 0.38 -13.78 22.28
N SER A 245 0.01 -13.99 23.53
CA SER A 245 0.34 -13.06 24.63
C SER A 245 1.83 -13.03 25.00
N ARG A 246 2.65 -13.87 24.38
CA ARG A 246 4.10 -13.82 24.56
C ARG A 246 4.77 -12.74 23.71
N ALA A 247 4.02 -12.18 22.75
CA ALA A 247 4.52 -11.04 21.96
C ALA A 247 4.68 -9.81 22.85
N ASP A 248 5.59 -8.91 22.48
CA ASP A 248 5.76 -7.62 23.17
C ASP A 248 4.50 -6.77 23.11
N ILE A 249 3.76 -6.89 22.01
CA ILE A 249 2.54 -6.14 21.74
C ILE A 249 1.49 -7.12 21.24
N PHE A 250 0.33 -7.17 21.91
CA PHE A 250 -0.75 -8.09 21.52
C PHE A 250 -2.12 -7.50 21.84
N ALA A 251 -3.16 -8.14 21.29
CA ALA A 251 -4.54 -7.76 21.52
C ALA A 251 -5.25 -8.81 22.37
N LYS A 252 -6.10 -8.38 23.29
CA LYS A 252 -7.04 -9.25 23.98
C LYS A 252 -8.43 -8.63 23.96
N ASN A 253 -9.45 -9.46 24.26
CA ASN A 253 -10.84 -9.02 24.29
C ASN A 253 -11.27 -8.35 22.98
N ILE A 254 -10.90 -8.95 21.84
CA ILE A 254 -11.26 -8.43 20.52
C ILE A 254 -12.77 -8.58 20.35
N LYS A 255 -13.48 -7.46 20.05
CA LYS A 255 -14.94 -7.43 19.91
C LYS A 255 -15.35 -6.69 18.65
N GLU A 256 -16.31 -7.25 17.95
CA GLU A 256 -16.95 -6.61 16.80
C GLU A 256 -17.99 -5.60 17.32
N LEU A 257 -18.04 -4.40 16.72
CA LEU A 257 -18.84 -3.27 17.20
C LEU A 257 -20.21 -3.11 16.50
N GLY A 258 -20.59 -4.06 15.64
CA GLY A 258 -21.89 -4.04 14.96
C GLY A 258 -21.89 -3.36 13.59
N ASN A 259 -20.76 -2.81 13.18
CA ASN A 259 -20.60 -2.12 11.88
C ASN A 259 -19.41 -2.65 11.07
N GLY A 260 -18.96 -3.87 11.43
CA GLY A 260 -17.78 -4.48 10.83
C GLY A 260 -16.47 -4.01 11.42
N CYS A 261 -16.48 -2.99 12.28
CA CYS A 261 -15.29 -2.47 12.95
C CYS A 261 -15.06 -3.23 14.27
N TYR A 262 -13.86 -3.11 14.82
CA TYR A 262 -13.45 -3.86 16.01
C TYR A 262 -12.87 -2.96 17.07
N SER A 263 -13.06 -3.37 18.32
CA SER A 263 -12.31 -2.86 19.48
C SER A 263 -11.48 -3.98 20.08
N PHE A 264 -10.43 -3.62 20.79
CA PHE A 264 -9.59 -4.58 21.53
C PHE A 264 -8.86 -3.86 22.65
N ILE A 265 -8.40 -4.65 23.63
CA ILE A 265 -7.47 -4.14 24.63
C ILE A 265 -6.07 -4.36 24.09
N LEU A 266 -5.37 -3.27 23.79
CA LEU A 266 -3.95 -3.27 23.46
C LEU A 266 -3.16 -3.58 24.72
N CYS A 267 -2.29 -4.59 24.64
CA CYS A 267 -1.37 -4.95 25.71
C CYS A 267 0.05 -4.69 25.19
N VAL A 268 0.78 -3.82 25.89
CA VAL A 268 2.19 -3.53 25.62
C VAL A 268 2.98 -4.03 26.82
N GLY A 269 3.93 -4.92 26.60
CA GLY A 269 4.83 -5.41 27.67
C GLY A 269 5.84 -4.33 28.10
N GLU A 270 6.76 -4.71 28.94
CA GLU A 270 7.84 -3.81 29.34
C GLU A 270 8.78 -3.64 28.13
N VAL A 271 8.74 -2.47 27.51
CA VAL A 271 9.51 -2.14 26.31
C VAL A 271 10.32 -0.87 26.59
N GLY A 272 11.62 -0.92 26.33
CA GLY A 272 12.49 0.23 26.45
C GLY A 272 12.53 0.85 27.84
N GLY A 273 12.28 0.03 28.89
CA GLY A 273 12.27 0.50 30.28
C GLY A 273 10.95 1.10 30.74
N SER A 274 9.94 1.13 29.87
CA SER A 274 8.58 1.58 30.23
C SER A 274 7.78 0.42 30.81
N ALA A 275 6.91 0.70 31.80
CA ALA A 275 6.05 -0.29 32.43
C ALA A 275 5.01 -0.84 31.43
N ALA A 276 4.56 -2.08 31.68
CA ALA A 276 3.50 -2.72 30.91
C ALA A 276 2.22 -1.87 30.97
N VAL A 277 1.50 -1.79 29.84
CA VAL A 277 0.30 -0.96 29.70
C VAL A 277 -0.82 -1.75 29.04
N GLU A 278 -2.05 -1.50 29.47
CA GLU A 278 -3.27 -1.95 28.81
C GLU A 278 -4.10 -0.74 28.39
N GLN A 279 -4.61 -0.72 27.17
CA GLN A 279 -5.36 0.41 26.63
C GLN A 279 -6.46 -0.07 25.68
N LEU A 280 -7.68 0.42 25.87
CA LEU A 280 -8.76 0.16 24.91
C LEU A 280 -8.51 0.94 23.62
N ILE A 281 -8.60 0.21 22.50
CA ILE A 281 -8.50 0.77 21.14
C ILE A 281 -9.79 0.43 20.40
N GLU A 282 -10.39 1.43 19.77
CA GLU A 282 -11.51 1.26 18.86
C GLU A 282 -11.05 1.69 17.46
N LEU A 283 -11.20 0.81 16.47
CA LEU A 283 -10.70 1.08 15.12
C LEU A 283 -11.85 1.59 14.23
N PRO A 284 -11.61 2.65 13.46
CA PRO A 284 -12.63 3.14 12.52
C PRO A 284 -12.69 2.33 11.21
N ASN A 285 -11.73 1.43 10.99
CA ASN A 285 -11.63 0.66 9.74
C ASN A 285 -12.21 -0.74 9.96
N PRO A 286 -13.05 -1.24 9.03
CA PRO A 286 -13.69 -2.54 9.20
C PRO A 286 -12.73 -3.72 9.02
N GLY A 287 -13.14 -4.86 9.56
CA GLY A 287 -12.47 -6.13 9.39
C GLY A 287 -11.51 -6.49 10.51
N ILE A 288 -11.45 -7.78 10.83
CA ILE A 288 -10.52 -8.32 11.85
C ILE A 288 -9.06 -8.08 11.45
N HIS A 289 -8.77 -8.07 10.13
CA HIS A 289 -7.43 -7.77 9.63
C HIS A 289 -6.97 -6.34 9.98
N SER A 290 -7.92 -5.42 10.26
CA SER A 290 -7.58 -4.07 10.75
C SER A 290 -6.96 -4.12 12.14
N VAL A 291 -7.32 -5.10 12.97
CA VAL A 291 -6.66 -5.31 14.27
C VAL A 291 -5.20 -5.68 14.07
N ASN A 292 -4.92 -6.62 13.15
CA ASN A 292 -3.53 -7.00 12.84
C ASN A 292 -2.74 -5.80 12.28
N ASN A 293 -3.34 -5.05 11.36
CA ASN A 293 -2.71 -3.84 10.78
C ASN A 293 -2.42 -2.81 11.87
N ALA A 294 -3.36 -2.64 12.82
CA ALA A 294 -3.16 -1.71 13.94
C ALA A 294 -2.03 -2.15 14.85
N LEU A 295 -1.95 -3.44 15.19
CA LEU A 295 -0.85 -3.96 16.02
C LEU A 295 0.50 -3.75 15.33
N ALA A 296 0.57 -4.00 14.02
CA ALA A 296 1.79 -3.75 13.23
C ALA A 296 2.19 -2.27 13.27
N ALA A 297 1.22 -1.38 13.06
CA ALA A 297 1.47 0.07 13.09
C ALA A 297 1.87 0.55 14.49
N ILE A 298 1.22 0.02 15.54
CA ILE A 298 1.53 0.33 16.94
C ILE A 298 2.98 -0.08 17.25
N ALA A 299 3.39 -1.26 16.83
CA ALA A 299 4.76 -1.74 17.07
C ALA A 299 5.79 -0.85 16.39
N CYS A 300 5.54 -0.45 15.12
CA CYS A 300 6.41 0.51 14.42
C CYS A 300 6.46 1.86 15.15
N ALA A 301 5.31 2.37 15.56
CA ALA A 301 5.21 3.67 16.23
C ALA A 301 5.92 3.65 17.61
N LEU A 302 5.78 2.57 18.38
CA LEU A 302 6.48 2.39 19.66
C LEU A 302 8.00 2.36 19.43
N ALA A 303 8.47 1.63 18.41
CA ALA A 303 9.89 1.63 18.05
C ALA A 303 10.38 3.02 17.68
N ALA A 304 9.50 3.86 17.13
CA ALA A 304 9.78 5.27 16.78
C ALA A 304 9.65 6.23 17.97
N GLY A 305 9.23 5.73 19.14
CA GLY A 305 9.13 6.54 20.36
C GLY A 305 7.75 7.12 20.66
N ALA A 306 6.71 6.67 19.97
CA ALA A 306 5.34 7.14 20.21
C ALA A 306 4.83 6.67 21.59
N THR A 307 4.01 7.49 22.22
CA THR A 307 3.32 7.14 23.47
C THR A 307 2.00 6.43 23.19
N VAL A 308 1.46 5.75 24.22
CA VAL A 308 0.16 5.09 24.11
C VAL A 308 -0.96 6.11 23.84
N THR A 309 -0.85 7.31 24.39
CA THR A 309 -1.82 8.39 24.12
C THR A 309 -1.80 8.79 22.63
N GLN A 310 -0.61 8.95 22.05
CA GLN A 310 -0.47 9.25 20.62
C GLN A 310 -1.04 8.12 19.74
N ILE A 311 -0.79 6.87 20.13
CA ILE A 311 -1.33 5.68 19.46
C ILE A 311 -2.86 5.74 19.45
N THR A 312 -3.48 5.91 20.60
CA THR A 312 -4.95 5.95 20.74
C THR A 312 -5.54 7.08 19.90
N ASN A 313 -5.01 8.27 20.03
CA ASN A 313 -5.51 9.45 19.32
C ASN A 313 -5.29 9.35 17.81
N GLY A 314 -4.12 8.89 17.39
CA GLY A 314 -3.78 8.77 15.98
C GLY A 314 -4.64 7.74 15.27
N LEU A 315 -4.80 6.56 15.87
CA LEU A 315 -5.63 5.50 15.26
C LEU A 315 -7.10 5.92 15.11
N ALA A 316 -7.61 6.71 16.05
CA ALA A 316 -8.99 7.22 15.97
C ALA A 316 -9.20 8.18 14.78
N LYS A 317 -8.13 8.80 14.29
CA LYS A 317 -8.17 9.78 13.19
C LYS A 317 -7.87 9.18 11.81
N VAL A 318 -7.54 7.90 11.73
CA VAL A 318 -7.17 7.26 10.45
C VAL A 318 -8.37 7.30 9.50
N LYS A 319 -8.14 7.87 8.33
CA LYS A 319 -9.18 7.95 7.29
C LYS A 319 -9.19 6.67 6.46
N PRO A 320 -10.34 6.27 5.93
CA PRO A 320 -10.37 5.16 4.98
C PRO A 320 -9.45 5.42 3.79
N VAL A 321 -8.72 4.39 3.37
CA VAL A 321 -7.90 4.46 2.17
C VAL A 321 -8.77 4.14 0.97
N SER A 322 -8.72 4.97 -0.06
CA SER A 322 -9.57 4.82 -1.25
C SER A 322 -9.42 3.42 -1.85
N GLY A 323 -10.55 2.76 -2.08
CA GLY A 323 -10.59 1.42 -2.66
C GLY A 323 -10.15 0.30 -1.71
N ARG A 324 -10.06 0.55 -0.40
CA ARG A 324 -9.66 -0.46 0.60
C ARG A 324 -10.67 -0.51 1.73
N LEU A 325 -11.73 -1.30 1.54
CA LEU A 325 -12.87 -1.40 2.45
C LEU A 325 -13.43 -0.01 2.82
N GLU A 326 -13.41 0.90 1.86
CA GLU A 326 -13.85 2.28 2.06
C GLU A 326 -15.38 2.35 2.05
N PRO A 327 -16.03 2.81 3.14
CA PRO A 327 -17.48 2.90 3.15
C PRO A 327 -17.96 4.09 2.32
N LYS A 328 -18.97 3.86 1.49
CA LYS A 328 -19.67 4.84 0.67
C LYS A 328 -21.17 4.57 0.77
N THR A 329 -21.99 5.47 0.24
CA THR A 329 -23.44 5.28 0.24
C THR A 329 -24.00 5.36 -1.18
N MET A 330 -25.02 4.54 -1.44
CA MET A 330 -25.85 4.63 -2.63
C MET A 330 -27.23 5.09 -2.16
N GLY A 331 -27.60 6.34 -2.48
CA GLY A 331 -28.75 6.98 -1.88
C GLY A 331 -28.51 7.21 -0.38
N ASP A 332 -29.57 7.18 0.41
CA ASP A 332 -29.50 7.57 1.83
C ASP A 332 -29.20 6.39 2.78
N ASP A 333 -29.39 5.16 2.34
CA ASP A 333 -29.44 4.02 3.26
C ASP A 333 -28.90 2.69 2.72
N VAL A 334 -28.14 2.70 1.62
CA VAL A 334 -27.44 1.49 1.14
C VAL A 334 -25.94 1.71 1.36
N LEU A 335 -25.35 0.84 2.16
CA LEU A 335 -23.90 0.85 2.37
C LEU A 335 -23.20 0.18 1.19
N VAL A 336 -22.25 0.88 0.58
CA VAL A 336 -21.40 0.33 -0.48
C VAL A 336 -19.97 0.33 0.06
N ILE A 337 -19.35 -0.84 0.13
CA ILE A 337 -17.97 -0.96 0.57
C ILE A 337 -17.08 -1.07 -0.66
N ASP A 338 -16.27 -0.06 -0.88
CA ASP A 338 -15.33 0.02 -1.99
C ASP A 338 -14.03 -0.69 -1.60
N ASP A 339 -13.80 -1.89 -2.14
CA ASP A 339 -12.57 -2.66 -1.94
C ASP A 339 -11.94 -2.99 -3.30
N THR A 340 -11.97 -2.02 -4.22
CA THR A 340 -11.65 -2.20 -5.64
C THR A 340 -10.19 -2.00 -6.00
N TYR A 341 -9.33 -1.61 -5.06
CA TYR A 341 -7.93 -1.28 -5.36
C TYR A 341 -7.18 -2.48 -5.95
N ASN A 342 -7.30 -3.66 -5.32
CA ASN A 342 -6.68 -4.89 -5.80
C ASN A 342 -7.32 -6.10 -5.11
N ALA A 343 -6.99 -7.31 -5.61
CA ALA A 343 -7.55 -8.55 -5.06
C ALA A 343 -6.59 -9.72 -5.21
N ASN A 344 -6.56 -10.55 -4.17
CA ASN A 344 -6.00 -11.90 -4.21
C ASN A 344 -6.95 -12.81 -3.41
N PRO A 345 -6.77 -14.14 -3.44
CA PRO A 345 -7.71 -15.04 -2.75
C PRO A 345 -7.87 -14.76 -1.25
N ASP A 346 -6.78 -14.49 -0.55
CA ASP A 346 -6.83 -14.23 0.90
C ASP A 346 -7.53 -12.90 1.21
N SER A 347 -7.29 -11.87 0.42
CA SER A 347 -7.96 -10.58 0.61
C SER A 347 -9.45 -10.66 0.26
N PHE A 348 -9.86 -11.53 -0.68
CA PHE A 348 -11.28 -11.79 -0.92
C PHE A 348 -11.93 -12.46 0.28
N LYS A 349 -11.26 -13.46 0.89
CA LYS A 349 -11.80 -14.12 2.09
C LYS A 349 -11.99 -13.11 3.22
N ALA A 350 -11.01 -12.23 3.43
CA ALA A 350 -11.11 -11.17 4.45
C ALA A 350 -12.29 -10.23 4.17
N ALA A 351 -12.49 -9.84 2.91
CA ALA A 351 -13.62 -8.98 2.52
C ALA A 351 -14.97 -9.69 2.72
N ILE A 352 -15.04 -10.98 2.38
CA ILE A 352 -16.24 -11.79 2.59
C ILE A 352 -16.56 -11.86 4.09
N ASP A 353 -15.56 -12.02 4.95
CA ASP A 353 -15.76 -12.07 6.41
C ASP A 353 -16.33 -10.74 6.93
N VAL A 354 -15.83 -9.61 6.41
CA VAL A 354 -16.40 -8.29 6.73
C VAL A 354 -17.87 -8.24 6.33
N LEU A 355 -18.18 -8.61 5.10
CA LEU A 355 -19.54 -8.56 4.57
C LEU A 355 -20.47 -9.52 5.33
N ALA A 356 -19.99 -10.71 5.67
CA ALA A 356 -20.77 -11.74 6.39
C ALA A 356 -21.21 -11.26 7.78
N ASN A 357 -20.46 -10.33 8.39
CA ASN A 357 -20.77 -9.78 9.70
C ASN A 357 -21.74 -8.57 9.62
N MET A 358 -22.11 -8.13 8.42
CA MET A 358 -23.08 -7.05 8.28
C MET A 358 -24.51 -7.56 8.46
N SER A 359 -25.40 -6.69 8.91
CA SER A 359 -26.82 -7.00 9.03
C SER A 359 -27.55 -6.87 7.69
N GLY A 360 -28.73 -7.47 7.61
CA GLY A 360 -29.59 -7.36 6.43
C GLY A 360 -29.08 -8.16 5.23
N TYR A 361 -29.37 -7.64 4.03
CA TYR A 361 -28.99 -8.28 2.76
C TYR A 361 -27.54 -7.93 2.40
N ARG A 362 -26.75 -8.95 2.12
CA ARG A 362 -25.30 -8.84 1.91
C ARG A 362 -24.95 -9.39 0.53
N CYS A 363 -24.46 -8.48 -0.31
CA CYS A 363 -24.15 -8.78 -1.71
C CYS A 363 -22.67 -8.51 -2.02
N LEU A 364 -21.97 -9.50 -2.57
CA LEU A 364 -20.61 -9.34 -3.08
C LEU A 364 -20.65 -9.15 -4.60
N VAL A 365 -19.99 -8.09 -5.10
CA VAL A 365 -19.75 -7.89 -6.53
C VAL A 365 -18.28 -8.18 -6.80
N MET A 366 -18.00 -9.27 -7.49
CA MET A 366 -16.65 -9.83 -7.64
C MET A 366 -16.16 -9.68 -9.08
N GLY A 367 -15.06 -8.97 -9.26
CA GLY A 367 -14.30 -8.96 -10.51
C GLY A 367 -13.20 -10.02 -10.50
N ASP A 368 -12.53 -10.17 -11.63
CA ASP A 368 -11.42 -11.13 -11.76
C ASP A 368 -10.24 -10.76 -10.85
N MET A 369 -9.55 -11.78 -10.34
CA MET A 369 -8.24 -11.64 -9.71
C MET A 369 -7.16 -11.86 -10.77
N GLY A 370 -6.06 -11.12 -10.66
CA GLY A 370 -4.93 -11.23 -11.58
C GLY A 370 -3.71 -11.90 -10.95
N GLU A 371 -2.77 -12.27 -11.79
CA GLU A 371 -1.43 -12.76 -11.40
C GLU A 371 -1.43 -14.01 -10.52
N LEU A 372 -2.38 -14.92 -10.77
CA LEU A 372 -2.56 -16.14 -9.96
C LEU A 372 -1.90 -17.39 -10.55
N GLY A 373 -1.38 -17.31 -11.76
CA GLY A 373 -0.74 -18.46 -12.42
C GLY A 373 -1.74 -19.50 -12.90
N ASP A 374 -1.30 -20.76 -13.01
CA ASP A 374 -2.07 -21.83 -13.63
C ASP A 374 -3.33 -22.23 -12.86
N ASP A 375 -3.41 -21.93 -11.57
CA ASP A 375 -4.53 -22.27 -10.71
C ASP A 375 -5.62 -21.17 -10.67
N GLU A 376 -5.57 -20.20 -11.56
CA GLU A 376 -6.42 -19.00 -11.48
C GLU A 376 -7.93 -19.34 -11.40
N ARG A 377 -8.41 -20.31 -12.20
CA ARG A 377 -9.83 -20.70 -12.17
C ARG A 377 -10.21 -21.39 -10.85
N LEU A 378 -9.34 -22.28 -10.37
CA LEU A 378 -9.55 -22.97 -9.09
C LEU A 378 -9.60 -21.97 -7.93
N LEU A 379 -8.73 -20.99 -7.94
CA LEU A 379 -8.70 -19.97 -6.88
C LEU A 379 -9.96 -19.09 -6.90
N HIS A 380 -10.48 -18.76 -8.09
CA HIS A 380 -11.77 -18.05 -8.20
C HIS A 380 -12.91 -18.94 -7.69
N GLN A 381 -12.93 -20.23 -8.05
CA GLN A 381 -13.92 -21.19 -7.56
C GLN A 381 -13.92 -21.23 -6.02
N GLN A 382 -12.74 -21.31 -5.41
CA GLN A 382 -12.60 -21.37 -3.94
C GLN A 382 -13.16 -20.11 -3.26
N VAL A 383 -13.04 -18.93 -3.89
CA VAL A 383 -13.66 -17.70 -3.36
C VAL A 383 -15.19 -17.82 -3.39
N GLY A 384 -15.76 -18.36 -4.47
CA GLY A 384 -17.20 -18.59 -4.57
C GLY A 384 -17.71 -19.57 -3.52
N GLU A 385 -16.97 -20.66 -3.29
CA GLU A 385 -17.26 -21.62 -2.24
C GLU A 385 -17.21 -20.98 -0.86
N TYR A 386 -16.20 -20.16 -0.61
CA TYR A 386 -16.05 -19.45 0.66
C TYR A 386 -17.21 -18.49 0.92
N ALA A 387 -17.62 -17.74 -0.11
CA ALA A 387 -18.78 -16.83 -0.01
C ALA A 387 -20.07 -17.62 0.32
N LYS A 388 -20.23 -18.79 -0.28
CA LYS A 388 -21.38 -19.68 -0.02
C LYS A 388 -21.35 -20.20 1.43
N GLN A 389 -20.19 -20.65 1.91
CA GLN A 389 -20.01 -21.11 3.30
C GLN A 389 -20.25 -19.97 4.29
N ALA A 390 -19.88 -18.74 3.94
CA ALA A 390 -20.13 -17.56 4.76
C ALA A 390 -21.60 -17.11 4.73
N LYS A 391 -22.44 -17.78 3.93
CA LYS A 391 -23.89 -17.54 3.83
C LYS A 391 -24.19 -16.10 3.38
N LEU A 392 -23.41 -15.56 2.45
CA LEU A 392 -23.78 -14.31 1.77
C LEU A 392 -25.12 -14.52 1.04
N ASP A 393 -25.91 -13.47 0.96
CA ASP A 393 -27.25 -13.59 0.32
C ASP A 393 -27.13 -13.69 -1.19
N GLU A 394 -26.13 -13.00 -1.78
CA GLU A 394 -25.93 -13.06 -3.24
C GLU A 394 -24.50 -12.68 -3.60
N ILE A 395 -24.02 -13.20 -4.73
CA ILE A 395 -22.84 -12.66 -5.39
C ILE A 395 -23.19 -12.37 -6.86
N TYR A 396 -22.56 -11.34 -7.42
CA TYR A 396 -22.56 -11.06 -8.86
C TYR A 396 -21.12 -11.05 -9.31
N THR A 397 -20.81 -11.73 -10.39
CA THR A 397 -19.43 -11.80 -10.89
C THR A 397 -19.34 -11.16 -12.27
N LEU A 398 -18.20 -10.49 -12.51
CA LEU A 398 -17.91 -9.79 -13.77
C LEU A 398 -16.51 -10.15 -14.26
N GLY A 399 -16.40 -10.58 -15.49
CA GLY A 399 -15.10 -10.87 -16.10
C GLY A 399 -15.08 -12.19 -16.84
N THR A 400 -13.95 -12.86 -16.84
CA THR A 400 -13.76 -14.16 -17.48
C THR A 400 -13.53 -15.27 -16.44
N LEU A 401 -12.65 -15.00 -15.48
CA LEU A 401 -12.23 -16.00 -14.49
C LEU A 401 -13.24 -16.14 -13.36
N SER A 402 -13.89 -15.05 -13.00
CA SER A 402 -14.87 -15.00 -11.90
C SER A 402 -16.14 -15.80 -12.19
N GLU A 403 -16.35 -16.25 -13.43
CA GLU A 403 -17.42 -17.18 -13.77
C GLU A 403 -17.32 -18.46 -12.91
N SER A 404 -16.09 -18.92 -12.62
CA SER A 404 -15.89 -20.11 -11.76
C SER A 404 -16.46 -19.90 -10.36
N ALA A 405 -16.33 -18.68 -9.81
CA ALA A 405 -16.89 -18.33 -8.50
C ALA A 405 -18.43 -18.32 -8.54
N ALA A 406 -19.02 -17.78 -9.63
CA ALA A 406 -20.48 -17.76 -9.81
C ALA A 406 -21.04 -19.17 -9.83
N ILE A 407 -20.40 -20.06 -10.59
CA ILE A 407 -20.84 -21.47 -10.66
C ILE A 407 -20.79 -22.13 -9.28
N ALA A 408 -19.70 -21.93 -8.55
CA ALA A 408 -19.51 -22.54 -7.21
C ALA A 408 -20.54 -22.02 -6.20
N PHE A 409 -20.88 -20.77 -6.24
CA PHE A 409 -21.90 -20.17 -5.36
C PHE A 409 -23.32 -20.55 -5.81
N GLY A 410 -23.56 -20.63 -7.10
CA GLY A 410 -24.89 -20.77 -7.71
C GLY A 410 -25.49 -19.43 -8.06
N ALA A 411 -24.68 -18.53 -8.63
CA ALA A 411 -25.02 -17.12 -8.83
C ALA A 411 -24.96 -16.71 -10.32
N CYS A 412 -25.38 -15.47 -10.58
CA CYS A 412 -25.34 -14.89 -11.91
C CYS A 412 -23.94 -14.39 -12.26
N HIS A 413 -23.50 -14.68 -13.48
CA HIS A 413 -22.25 -14.17 -14.03
C HIS A 413 -22.56 -13.17 -15.16
N PHE A 414 -21.77 -12.10 -15.23
CA PHE A 414 -21.93 -11.03 -16.21
C PHE A 414 -20.65 -10.82 -17.00
N LYS A 415 -20.81 -10.54 -18.28
CA LYS A 415 -19.74 -10.06 -19.18
C LYS A 415 -19.91 -8.58 -19.48
N ASP A 416 -21.09 -8.03 -19.21
CA ASP A 416 -21.40 -6.61 -19.41
C ASP A 416 -21.61 -5.94 -18.06
N LYS A 417 -20.80 -4.91 -17.83
CA LYS A 417 -20.80 -4.13 -16.58
C LYS A 417 -22.13 -3.39 -16.37
N ASN A 418 -22.69 -2.84 -17.46
CA ASN A 418 -23.93 -2.05 -17.36
C ASN A 418 -25.09 -2.95 -16.97
N LEU A 419 -25.16 -4.14 -17.58
CA LEU A 419 -26.19 -5.11 -17.24
C LEU A 419 -26.08 -5.57 -15.79
N LEU A 420 -24.85 -5.77 -15.28
CA LEU A 420 -24.67 -6.09 -13.85
C LEU A 420 -25.19 -4.97 -12.96
N ILE A 421 -24.84 -3.73 -13.27
CA ILE A 421 -25.25 -2.56 -12.47
C ILE A 421 -26.78 -2.43 -12.46
N ASP A 422 -27.40 -2.52 -13.64
CA ASP A 422 -28.86 -2.40 -13.77
C ASP A 422 -29.58 -3.51 -12.97
N THR A 423 -29.06 -4.75 -13.08
CA THR A 423 -29.63 -5.90 -12.34
C THR A 423 -29.49 -5.69 -10.83
N LEU A 424 -28.34 -5.23 -10.38
CA LEU A 424 -28.07 -4.98 -8.97
C LEU A 424 -28.98 -3.85 -8.43
N GLN A 425 -29.11 -2.77 -9.18
CA GLN A 425 -29.97 -1.63 -8.76
C GLN A 425 -31.44 -2.06 -8.64
N GLN A 426 -31.94 -2.87 -9.58
CA GLN A 426 -33.30 -3.42 -9.52
C GLN A 426 -33.49 -4.30 -8.28
N LYS A 427 -32.53 -5.18 -8.01
CA LYS A 427 -32.56 -6.07 -6.85
C LYS A 427 -32.58 -5.28 -5.55
N VAL A 428 -31.71 -4.27 -5.44
CA VAL A 428 -31.62 -3.41 -4.25
C VAL A 428 -32.95 -2.69 -4.02
N ALA A 429 -33.58 -2.17 -5.08
CA ALA A 429 -34.87 -1.49 -4.96
C ALA A 429 -35.96 -2.42 -4.37
N VAL A 430 -35.96 -3.69 -4.78
CA VAL A 430 -36.92 -4.68 -4.26
C VAL A 430 -36.68 -4.93 -2.77
N ILE A 431 -35.42 -5.10 -2.37
CA ILE A 431 -35.07 -5.40 -0.96
C ILE A 431 -35.37 -4.20 -0.06
N LYS A 432 -35.06 -3.00 -0.53
CA LYS A 432 -35.37 -1.77 0.21
C LYS A 432 -36.89 -1.57 0.41
N ALA A 433 -37.70 -1.96 -0.60
CA ALA A 433 -39.14 -1.89 -0.45
C ALA A 433 -39.63 -2.80 0.68
N ALA A 434 -38.90 -3.85 1.03
CA ALA A 434 -39.16 -4.72 2.17
C ALA A 434 -38.55 -4.18 3.48
N LYS A 435 -37.94 -2.99 3.46
CA LYS A 435 -37.33 -2.31 4.61
C LYS A 435 -36.15 -3.09 5.22
N GLU A 436 -35.40 -3.80 4.39
CA GLU A 436 -34.18 -4.50 4.83
C GLU A 436 -32.97 -3.61 4.60
N GLU A 437 -32.01 -3.68 5.51
CA GLU A 437 -30.69 -3.06 5.33
C GLU A 437 -29.96 -3.77 4.19
N VAL A 438 -29.16 -3.01 3.44
CA VAL A 438 -28.42 -3.53 2.29
C VAL A 438 -26.94 -3.12 2.39
N THR A 439 -26.05 -4.09 2.28
CA THR A 439 -24.62 -3.83 2.12
C THR A 439 -24.13 -4.50 0.82
N ILE A 440 -23.46 -3.71 -0.01
CA ILE A 440 -22.83 -4.16 -1.26
C ILE A 440 -21.33 -3.98 -1.10
N LEU A 441 -20.54 -5.05 -1.28
CA LEU A 441 -19.09 -4.95 -1.29
C LEU A 441 -18.58 -5.23 -2.72
N VAL A 442 -17.78 -4.33 -3.27
CA VAL A 442 -17.26 -4.44 -4.64
C VAL A 442 -15.74 -4.64 -4.57
N LYS A 443 -15.24 -5.72 -5.20
CA LYS A 443 -13.82 -6.07 -5.17
C LYS A 443 -13.38 -6.76 -6.46
N GLY A 444 -12.13 -6.50 -6.86
CA GLY A 444 -11.47 -7.15 -7.98
C GLY A 444 -10.04 -6.67 -8.10
N SER A 445 -9.27 -7.31 -8.98
CA SER A 445 -7.87 -6.90 -9.22
C SER A 445 -7.83 -5.51 -9.88
N ARG A 446 -6.66 -4.89 -9.85
CA ARG A 446 -6.48 -3.57 -10.46
C ARG A 446 -6.87 -3.56 -11.95
N SER A 447 -6.57 -4.65 -12.67
CA SER A 447 -6.93 -4.79 -14.09
C SER A 447 -8.43 -4.90 -14.33
N ALA A 448 -9.21 -5.39 -13.35
CA ALA A 448 -10.67 -5.52 -13.47
C ALA A 448 -11.39 -4.17 -13.41
N ARG A 449 -10.74 -3.14 -12.89
CA ARG A 449 -11.26 -1.74 -12.84
C ARG A 449 -12.66 -1.66 -12.24
N MET A 450 -12.84 -2.36 -11.10
CA MET A 450 -14.16 -2.45 -10.45
C MET A 450 -14.60 -1.12 -9.83
N GLU A 451 -13.71 -0.15 -9.66
CA GLU A 451 -14.05 1.21 -9.20
C GLU A 451 -15.11 1.88 -10.09
N LYS A 452 -15.18 1.50 -11.36
CA LYS A 452 -16.19 2.04 -12.28
C LYS A 452 -17.62 1.61 -11.91
N ILE A 453 -17.77 0.47 -11.24
CA ILE A 453 -19.07 0.04 -10.70
C ILE A 453 -19.43 0.93 -9.52
N ILE A 454 -18.47 1.17 -8.61
CA ILE A 454 -18.65 2.05 -7.45
C ILE A 454 -19.12 3.45 -7.90
N GLU A 455 -18.41 4.02 -8.88
CA GLU A 455 -18.72 5.36 -9.39
C GLU A 455 -20.19 5.46 -9.82
N ARG A 456 -20.67 4.47 -10.56
CA ARG A 456 -22.04 4.47 -11.05
C ARG A 456 -23.08 4.18 -9.97
N LEU A 457 -22.76 3.28 -9.03
CA LEU A 457 -23.67 3.00 -7.92
C LEU A 457 -23.87 4.23 -7.03
N VAL A 458 -22.78 4.92 -6.73
CA VAL A 458 -22.79 6.07 -5.80
C VAL A 458 -23.36 7.35 -6.47
N SER A 459 -23.02 7.59 -7.74
CA SER A 459 -23.49 8.79 -8.46
C SER A 459 -24.98 8.76 -8.78
N GLY A 460 -25.57 7.58 -8.83
CA GLY A 460 -26.99 7.44 -9.21
C GLY A 460 -27.28 7.76 -10.67
N GLU A 461 -26.26 7.91 -11.51
CA GLU A 461 -26.47 8.20 -12.95
C GLU A 461 -27.08 6.99 -13.65
N LYS A 462 -28.28 7.19 -14.16
CA LYS A 462 -28.92 6.22 -15.08
C LYS A 462 -28.25 6.36 -16.45
N ASN A 463 -28.11 5.23 -17.13
CA ASN A 463 -27.65 5.25 -18.53
C ASN A 463 -28.51 6.24 -19.33
N ALA A 464 -27.87 7.28 -19.86
CA ALA A 464 -28.49 8.02 -20.95
C ALA A 464 -28.50 7.08 -22.17
N CYS A 465 -29.67 6.68 -22.62
CA CYS A 465 -29.85 5.88 -23.83
C CYS A 465 -29.29 6.61 -25.04
#